data_7e0af58a7907ee345fd95bc1b062fd38
#
_entry.id   7e0af58a7907ee345fd95bc1b062fd38
#
_cell.length_a   1.000
_cell.length_b   1.000
_cell.length_c   1.000
_cell.angle_alpha   90.00
_cell.angle_beta   90.00
_cell.angle_gamma   90.00
#
_symmetry.space_group_name_H-M   'P 1'
#
loop_
_entity.id
_entity.type
_entity.pdbx_description
1 polymer ?
#
loop_
_entity_poly.entity_id
_entity_poly.type
_entity_poly.pdbx_seq_one_letter_code
_entity_poly.pdbx_strand_id
1 'polypeptide(L)'
;MIEMIGYLGSALVVVSMLMSSVVKLRVINTIGSGIFASYALMIHSYPTALMNICLVGINVYNLVKLNQKEQNYTLVEAARGDALLAYLLDYYREDIQAYFPAFSEGGEAERAYIVCHKGNPAGVLLGNDSGPGTVNVLLDYSTPTYRDCSIGAYLYARLPAQGVRTLIFRGQASQAHAAYLIKMGFAQEQGAYIKHLG
;
A
#
# COMPACT_ATOMS: atom_id res chain seq x y z
N MET A 1 13.52 37.08 -19.57
CA MET A 1 12.30 36.21 -19.50
C MET A 1 12.57 34.80 -19.99
N ILE A 2 13.21 34.58 -21.12
CA ILE A 2 13.49 33.23 -21.68
C ILE A 2 14.37 32.41 -20.73
N GLU A 3 15.39 32.98 -20.13
CA GLU A 3 16.28 32.30 -19.17
C GLU A 3 15.56 31.85 -17.89
N MET A 4 14.60 32.62 -17.39
CA MET A 4 13.80 32.26 -16.23
C MET A 4 12.93 31.00 -16.51
N ILE A 5 12.42 30.85 -17.71
CA ILE A 5 11.66 29.65 -18.13
C ILE A 5 12.59 28.43 -18.15
N GLY A 6 13.84 28.61 -18.62
CA GLY A 6 14.84 27.54 -18.58
C GLY A 6 15.21 27.10 -17.16
N TYR A 7 15.41 28.04 -16.22
CA TYR A 7 15.68 27.70 -14.82
C TYR A 7 14.49 27.04 -14.13
N LEU A 8 13.26 27.48 -14.39
CA LEU A 8 12.06 26.84 -13.88
C LEU A 8 11.90 25.40 -14.42
N GLY A 9 12.17 25.19 -15.70
CA GLY A 9 12.16 23.87 -16.31
C GLY A 9 13.20 22.94 -15.69
N SER A 10 14.42 23.42 -15.50
CA SER A 10 15.49 22.66 -14.87
C SER A 10 15.20 22.33 -13.39
N ALA A 11 14.66 23.27 -12.64
CA ALA A 11 14.24 23.06 -11.25
C ALA A 11 13.13 22.00 -11.15
N LEU A 12 12.15 22.03 -12.06
CA LEU A 12 11.07 21.04 -12.13
C LEU A 12 11.61 19.62 -12.42
N VAL A 13 12.61 19.51 -13.29
CA VAL A 13 13.27 18.21 -13.56
C VAL A 13 13.99 17.70 -12.33
N VAL A 14 14.77 18.56 -11.62
CA VAL A 14 15.45 18.17 -10.39
C VAL A 14 14.46 17.74 -9.30
N VAL A 15 13.40 18.51 -9.08
CA VAL A 15 12.33 18.16 -8.13
C VAL A 15 11.66 16.84 -8.51
N SER A 16 11.43 16.60 -9.81
CA SER A 16 10.83 15.33 -10.27
C SER A 16 11.73 14.13 -9.99
N MET A 17 13.06 14.29 -10.08
CA MET A 17 14.02 13.22 -9.77
C MET A 17 14.11 12.92 -8.26
N LEU A 18 13.79 13.88 -7.40
CA LEU A 18 13.73 13.69 -5.94
C LEU A 18 12.43 13.04 -5.47
N MET A 19 11.45 12.89 -6.35
CA MET A 19 10.17 12.28 -6.00
C MET A 19 10.28 10.75 -5.96
N SER A 20 10.19 10.17 -4.78
CA SER A 20 10.17 8.72 -4.54
C SER A 20 8.88 8.03 -5.00
N SER A 21 7.79 8.78 -5.25
CA SER A 21 6.51 8.24 -5.68
C SER A 21 6.32 8.34 -7.20
N VAL A 22 6.35 7.19 -7.89
CA VAL A 22 6.11 7.09 -9.34
C VAL A 22 4.75 7.65 -9.75
N VAL A 23 3.72 7.49 -8.93
CA VAL A 23 2.37 8.03 -9.19
C VAL A 23 2.39 9.55 -9.21
N LYS A 24 2.97 10.19 -8.18
CA LYS A 24 3.07 11.65 -8.10
C LYS A 24 3.86 12.21 -9.28
N LEU A 25 4.99 11.57 -9.63
CA LEU A 25 5.81 11.95 -10.79
C LEU A 25 4.99 11.95 -12.09
N ARG A 26 4.22 10.88 -12.34
CA ARG A 26 3.40 10.78 -13.55
C ARG A 26 2.26 11.79 -13.58
N VAL A 27 1.63 12.08 -12.45
CA VAL A 27 0.58 13.11 -12.35
C VAL A 27 1.15 14.48 -12.71
N ILE A 28 2.28 14.87 -12.12
CA ILE A 28 2.94 16.16 -12.41
C ILE A 28 3.36 16.25 -13.88
N ASN A 29 3.95 15.19 -14.43
CA ASN A 29 4.34 15.15 -15.84
C ASN A 29 3.12 15.23 -16.78
N THR A 30 1.98 14.62 -16.42
CA THR A 30 0.74 14.72 -17.20
C THR A 30 0.24 16.16 -17.25
N ILE A 31 0.22 16.84 -16.10
CA ILE A 31 -0.21 18.25 -16.00
C ILE A 31 0.76 19.13 -16.80
N GLY A 32 2.05 18.98 -16.60
CA GLY A 32 3.08 19.75 -17.32
C GLY A 32 3.00 19.57 -18.84
N SER A 33 2.89 18.32 -19.29
CA SER A 33 2.76 18.03 -20.73
C SER A 33 1.45 18.56 -21.31
N GLY A 34 0.36 18.55 -20.55
CA GLY A 34 -0.93 19.14 -20.97
C GLY A 34 -0.81 20.66 -21.18
N ILE A 35 -0.21 21.38 -20.24
CA ILE A 35 0.03 22.82 -20.36
C ILE A 35 0.93 23.12 -21.56
N PHE A 36 2.01 22.35 -21.73
CA PHE A 36 2.96 22.56 -22.81
C PHE A 36 2.36 22.23 -24.18
N ALA A 37 1.50 21.21 -24.28
CA ALA A 37 0.76 20.90 -25.50
C ALA A 37 -0.15 22.07 -25.91
N SER A 38 -0.89 22.63 -24.94
CA SER A 38 -1.78 23.77 -25.17
C SER A 38 -1.00 25.00 -25.65
N TYR A 39 0.14 25.30 -25.00
CA TYR A 39 1.01 26.39 -25.41
C TYR A 39 1.56 26.17 -26.82
N ALA A 40 2.05 24.97 -27.13
CA ALA A 40 2.61 24.64 -28.43
C ALA A 40 1.56 24.77 -29.57
N LEU A 41 0.31 24.46 -29.31
CA LEU A 41 -0.80 24.69 -30.26
C LEU A 41 -1.03 26.18 -30.50
N MET A 42 -0.98 27.01 -29.44
CA MET A 42 -1.16 28.48 -29.57
C MET A 42 -0.07 29.15 -30.42
N ILE A 43 1.17 28.64 -30.34
CA ILE A 43 2.29 29.16 -31.15
C ILE A 43 2.47 28.40 -32.48
N HIS A 44 1.52 27.54 -32.84
CA HIS A 44 1.52 26.74 -34.09
C HIS A 44 2.72 25.80 -34.23
N SER A 45 3.33 25.37 -33.10
CA SER A 45 4.39 24.36 -33.07
C SER A 45 3.81 22.94 -33.00
N TYR A 46 3.30 22.45 -34.12
CA TYR A 46 2.60 21.17 -34.20
C TYR A 46 3.44 19.95 -33.79
N PRO A 47 4.74 19.84 -34.16
CA PRO A 47 5.55 18.71 -33.69
C PRO A 47 5.66 18.64 -32.16
N THR A 48 5.87 19.79 -31.52
CA THR A 48 5.95 19.89 -30.05
C THR A 48 4.61 19.58 -29.39
N ALA A 49 3.52 20.04 -29.95
CA ALA A 49 2.18 19.74 -29.48
C ALA A 49 1.88 18.23 -29.53
N LEU A 50 2.18 17.59 -30.67
CA LEU A 50 1.98 16.16 -30.85
C LEU A 50 2.79 15.34 -29.85
N MET A 51 4.07 15.66 -29.66
CA MET A 51 4.92 14.97 -28.68
C MET A 51 4.35 15.03 -27.26
N ASN A 52 3.90 16.21 -26.83
CA ASN A 52 3.34 16.38 -25.48
C ASN A 52 1.97 15.69 -25.31
N ILE A 53 1.13 15.67 -26.34
CA ILE A 53 -0.12 14.89 -26.33
C ILE A 53 0.17 13.39 -26.18
N CYS A 54 1.17 12.86 -26.89
CA CYS A 54 1.61 11.47 -26.73
C CYS A 54 2.12 11.19 -25.30
N LEU A 55 2.88 12.12 -24.71
CA LEU A 55 3.35 12.00 -23.32
C LEU A 55 2.20 11.97 -22.33
N VAL A 56 1.17 12.80 -22.51
CA VAL A 56 -0.05 12.75 -21.69
C VAL A 56 -0.70 11.36 -21.80
N GLY A 57 -0.90 10.87 -23.03
CA GLY A 57 -1.49 9.54 -23.25
C GLY A 57 -0.71 8.41 -22.59
N ILE A 58 0.61 8.40 -22.73
CA ILE A 58 1.49 7.40 -22.10
C ILE A 58 1.42 7.49 -20.57
N ASN A 59 1.44 8.69 -20.00
CA ASN A 59 1.37 8.87 -18.56
C ASN A 59 0.01 8.44 -17.99
N VAL A 60 -1.10 8.78 -18.65
CA VAL A 60 -2.45 8.34 -18.26
C VAL A 60 -2.55 6.82 -18.33
N TYR A 61 -2.12 6.19 -19.42
CA TYR A 61 -2.09 4.73 -19.55
C TYR A 61 -1.32 4.06 -18.40
N ASN A 62 -0.15 4.59 -18.07
CA ASN A 62 0.66 4.06 -16.96
C ASN A 62 0.01 4.29 -15.58
N LEU A 63 -0.69 5.42 -15.38
CA LEU A 63 -1.43 5.67 -14.14
C LEU A 63 -2.58 4.68 -13.97
N VAL A 64 -3.35 4.42 -15.03
CA VAL A 64 -4.43 3.41 -15.01
C VAL A 64 -3.85 2.03 -14.71
N LYS A 65 -2.73 1.66 -15.34
CA LYS A 65 -2.06 0.37 -15.11
C LYS A 65 -1.52 0.23 -13.68
N LEU A 66 -1.05 1.34 -13.08
CA LEU A 66 -0.60 1.35 -11.69
C LEU A 66 -1.77 1.18 -10.71
N ASN A 67 -2.95 1.70 -11.06
CA ASN A 67 -4.16 1.55 -10.23
C ASN A 67 -4.75 0.12 -10.29
N GLN A 68 -4.41 -0.66 -11.32
CA GLN A 68 -4.79 -2.08 -11.44
C GLN A 68 -3.92 -3.03 -10.60
N LYS A 69 -3.08 -2.52 -9.68
CA LYS A 69 -2.19 -3.34 -8.84
C LYS A 69 -2.93 -4.35 -7.95
N GLU A 70 -4.21 -4.15 -7.67
CA GLU A 70 -5.02 -5.07 -6.85
C GLU A 70 -5.20 -6.47 -7.47
N GLN A 71 -4.96 -6.64 -8.76
CA GLN A 71 -5.19 -7.93 -9.45
C GLN A 71 -4.05 -8.96 -9.30
N ASN A 72 -2.92 -8.59 -8.69
CA ASN A 72 -1.75 -9.47 -8.59
C ASN A 72 -1.44 -9.93 -7.16
N TYR A 73 -2.39 -9.78 -6.23
CA TYR A 73 -2.26 -10.31 -4.88
C TYR A 73 -2.79 -11.74 -4.79
N THR A 74 -2.12 -12.55 -3.98
CA THR A 74 -2.54 -13.91 -3.64
C THR A 74 -2.52 -14.05 -2.13
N LEU A 75 -3.61 -14.57 -1.56
CA LEU A 75 -3.69 -14.94 -0.15
C LEU A 75 -3.25 -16.38 0.01
N VAL A 76 -2.30 -16.60 0.90
CA VAL A 76 -1.78 -17.92 1.27
C VAL A 76 -2.06 -18.11 2.76
N GLU A 77 -2.79 -19.16 3.11
CA GLU A 77 -2.92 -19.60 4.49
C GLU A 77 -1.65 -20.36 4.87
N ALA A 78 -0.97 -19.89 5.91
CA ALA A 78 0.25 -20.51 6.40
C ALA A 78 -0.07 -21.43 7.57
N ALA A 79 0.56 -22.60 7.57
CA ALA A 79 0.48 -23.51 8.69
C ALA A 79 1.41 -23.06 9.84
N ARG A 80 1.10 -23.51 11.05
CA ARG A 80 1.98 -23.32 12.22
C ARG A 80 3.34 -23.96 11.94
N GLY A 81 4.41 -23.21 12.10
CA GLY A 81 5.77 -23.67 11.82
C GLY A 81 6.19 -23.60 10.34
N ASP A 82 5.39 -22.94 9.50
CA ASP A 82 5.75 -22.69 8.10
C ASP A 82 7.08 -21.92 8.02
N ALA A 83 8.03 -22.49 7.26
CA ALA A 83 9.38 -21.95 7.12
C ALA A 83 9.38 -20.53 6.50
N LEU A 84 8.47 -20.25 5.58
CA LEU A 84 8.35 -18.93 4.98
C LEU A 84 7.86 -17.91 6.01
N LEU A 85 6.86 -18.28 6.81
CA LEU A 85 6.36 -17.42 7.89
C LEU A 85 7.46 -17.12 8.91
N ALA A 86 8.17 -18.14 9.38
CA ALA A 86 9.26 -17.98 10.32
C ALA A 86 10.38 -17.09 9.77
N TYR A 87 10.76 -17.29 8.51
CA TYR A 87 11.73 -16.44 7.83
C TYR A 87 11.27 -14.98 7.73
N LEU A 88 10.01 -14.73 7.41
CA LEU A 88 9.48 -13.36 7.30
C LEU A 88 9.48 -12.63 8.64
N LEU A 89 9.04 -13.32 9.70
CA LEU A 89 9.01 -12.75 11.04
C LEU A 89 10.42 -12.44 11.56
N ASP A 90 11.39 -13.32 11.28
CA ASP A 90 12.79 -13.11 11.64
C ASP A 90 13.43 -11.97 10.82
N TYR A 91 13.25 -11.98 9.50
CA TYR A 91 13.82 -10.97 8.59
C TYR A 91 13.33 -9.55 8.88
N TYR A 92 12.04 -9.40 9.23
CA TYR A 92 11.43 -8.10 9.54
C TYR A 92 11.28 -7.84 11.04
N ARG A 93 11.98 -8.58 11.90
CA ARG A 93 11.86 -8.52 13.36
C ARG A 93 11.96 -7.10 13.91
N GLU A 94 13.01 -6.37 13.57
CA GLU A 94 13.25 -5.01 14.07
C GLU A 94 12.14 -4.05 13.64
N ASP A 95 11.71 -4.17 12.38
CA ASP A 95 10.65 -3.34 11.81
C ASP A 95 9.28 -3.70 12.41
N ILE A 96 8.99 -4.99 12.60
CA ILE A 96 7.78 -5.44 13.30
C ILE A 96 7.75 -4.90 14.73
N GLN A 97 8.83 -4.99 15.49
CA GLN A 97 8.90 -4.51 16.87
C GLN A 97 8.72 -3.00 16.97
N ALA A 98 9.16 -2.23 15.97
CA ALA A 98 8.93 -0.78 15.93
C ALA A 98 7.44 -0.41 15.83
N TYR A 99 6.62 -1.21 15.13
CA TYR A 99 5.19 -0.96 14.99
C TYR A 99 4.32 -1.73 15.98
N PHE A 100 4.79 -2.89 16.42
CA PHE A 100 4.10 -3.82 17.33
C PHE A 100 5.02 -4.21 18.51
N PRO A 101 5.33 -3.29 19.41
CA PRO A 101 6.30 -3.54 20.50
C PRO A 101 5.84 -4.64 21.47
N ALA A 102 4.54 -4.90 21.55
CA ALA A 102 3.97 -5.98 22.37
C ALA A 102 3.97 -7.35 21.67
N PHE A 103 4.30 -7.40 20.38
CA PHE A 103 4.36 -8.66 19.66
C PHE A 103 5.63 -9.42 20.03
N SER A 104 5.47 -10.66 20.51
CA SER A 104 6.57 -11.60 20.74
C SER A 104 6.46 -12.76 19.76
N GLU A 105 7.56 -13.15 19.14
CA GLU A 105 7.62 -14.24 18.15
C GLU A 105 7.20 -15.62 18.71
N GLY A 106 7.17 -15.77 20.02
CA GLY A 106 6.68 -16.96 20.72
C GLY A 106 5.17 -17.03 20.88
N GLY A 107 4.43 -16.02 20.45
CA GLY A 107 2.97 -16.00 20.47
C GLY A 107 2.40 -17.08 19.51
N GLU A 108 1.67 -18.05 20.09
CA GLU A 108 1.04 -19.13 19.32
C GLU A 108 -0.14 -18.57 18.54
N ALA A 109 0.10 -18.18 17.28
CA ALA A 109 -0.98 -17.83 16.38
C ALA A 109 -1.66 -19.09 15.85
N GLU A 110 -3.00 -19.16 15.98
CA GLU A 110 -3.82 -20.26 15.46
C GLU A 110 -4.13 -20.02 13.97
N ARG A 111 -4.19 -18.77 13.56
CA ARG A 111 -4.43 -18.32 12.18
C ARG A 111 -3.25 -17.51 11.69
N ALA A 112 -2.76 -17.88 10.51
CA ALA A 112 -1.68 -17.16 9.83
C ALA A 112 -2.01 -17.01 8.34
N TYR A 113 -1.93 -15.80 7.86
CA TYR A 113 -2.18 -15.48 6.46
C TYR A 113 -1.01 -14.64 5.91
N ILE A 114 -0.49 -15.06 4.76
CA ILE A 114 0.55 -14.32 4.02
C ILE A 114 -0.09 -13.78 2.75
N VAL A 115 0.01 -12.48 2.54
CA VAL A 115 -0.35 -11.86 1.26
C VAL A 115 0.90 -11.75 0.42
N CYS A 116 0.86 -12.34 -0.78
CA CYS A 116 1.93 -12.25 -1.75
C CYS A 116 1.54 -11.33 -2.91
N HIS A 117 2.45 -10.50 -3.38
CA HIS A 117 2.33 -9.72 -4.60
C HIS A 117 3.28 -10.27 -5.66
N LYS A 118 2.74 -10.83 -6.74
CA LYS A 118 3.55 -11.49 -7.80
C LYS A 118 4.54 -12.51 -7.24
N GLY A 119 4.09 -13.31 -6.27
CA GLY A 119 4.92 -14.32 -5.62
C GLY A 119 5.85 -13.81 -4.51
N ASN A 120 6.00 -12.51 -4.33
CA ASN A 120 6.80 -11.95 -3.24
C ASN A 120 5.92 -11.68 -2.01
N PRO A 121 6.32 -12.08 -0.80
CA PRO A 121 5.60 -11.74 0.41
C PRO A 121 5.49 -10.24 0.61
N ALA A 122 4.27 -9.76 0.83
CA ALA A 122 3.95 -8.35 0.92
C ALA A 122 3.33 -7.97 2.27
N GLY A 123 2.70 -8.94 2.96
CA GLY A 123 2.14 -8.73 4.30
C GLY A 123 1.83 -10.04 5.00
N VAL A 124 1.68 -9.96 6.31
CA VAL A 124 1.37 -11.08 7.21
C VAL A 124 0.31 -10.66 8.21
N LEU A 125 -0.73 -11.48 8.38
CA LEU A 125 -1.70 -11.36 9.46
C LEU A 125 -1.61 -12.61 10.33
N LEU A 126 -1.44 -12.41 11.63
CA LEU A 126 -1.46 -13.45 12.65
C LEU A 126 -2.58 -13.17 13.65
N GLY A 127 -3.25 -14.19 14.10
CA GLY A 127 -4.31 -14.05 15.09
C GLY A 127 -4.74 -15.37 15.70
N ASN A 128 -5.55 -15.25 16.75
CA ASN A 128 -6.16 -16.38 17.45
C ASN A 128 -7.67 -16.34 17.33
N ASP A 129 -8.31 -17.51 17.21
CA ASP A 129 -9.75 -17.61 17.22
C ASP A 129 -10.31 -17.15 18.60
N SER A 130 -11.28 -16.24 18.55
CA SER A 130 -11.90 -15.64 19.75
C SER A 130 -13.42 -15.85 19.78
N GLY A 131 -13.91 -16.80 19.00
CA GLY A 131 -15.32 -17.14 18.83
C GLY A 131 -15.65 -17.43 17.36
N PRO A 132 -16.88 -17.87 17.06
CA PRO A 132 -17.27 -18.24 15.70
C PRO A 132 -17.05 -17.10 14.70
N GLY A 133 -16.11 -17.29 13.78
CA GLY A 133 -15.77 -16.28 12.76
C GLY A 133 -15.10 -15.01 13.29
N THR A 134 -14.63 -15.01 14.54
CA THR A 134 -13.97 -13.86 15.17
C THR A 134 -12.50 -14.17 15.43
N VAL A 135 -11.61 -13.33 14.91
CA VAL A 135 -10.15 -13.46 15.09
C VAL A 135 -9.62 -12.27 15.88
N ASN A 136 -8.93 -12.57 16.98
CA ASN A 136 -8.14 -11.60 17.71
C ASN A 136 -6.79 -11.44 17.02
N VAL A 137 -6.55 -10.28 16.42
CA VAL A 137 -5.35 -9.99 15.63
C VAL A 137 -4.18 -9.74 16.58
N LEU A 138 -3.10 -10.49 16.41
CA LEU A 138 -1.84 -10.35 17.13
C LEU A 138 -0.86 -9.49 16.33
N LEU A 139 -0.83 -9.67 15.02
CA LEU A 139 0.03 -8.96 14.09
C LEU A 139 -0.72 -8.71 12.79
N ASP A 140 -0.70 -7.48 12.29
CA ASP A 140 -1.14 -7.09 10.96
C ASP A 140 -0.05 -6.23 10.33
N TYR A 141 0.87 -6.89 9.66
CA TYR A 141 2.10 -6.29 9.17
C TYR A 141 2.14 -6.27 7.65
N SER A 142 2.49 -5.11 7.11
CA SER A 142 2.85 -4.94 5.69
C SER A 142 4.32 -4.59 5.56
N THR A 143 5.01 -5.26 4.63
CA THR A 143 6.43 -4.97 4.39
C THR A 143 6.61 -3.52 3.89
N PRO A 144 7.78 -2.88 4.09
CA PRO A 144 7.99 -1.46 3.82
C PRO A 144 7.58 -0.99 2.43
N THR A 145 7.75 -1.83 1.42
CA THR A 145 7.38 -1.55 0.02
C THR A 145 5.88 -1.45 -0.23
N TYR A 146 5.04 -2.04 0.65
CA TYR A 146 3.60 -2.22 0.47
C TYR A 146 2.75 -1.52 1.55
N ARG A 147 3.24 -0.44 2.18
CA ARG A 147 2.55 0.31 3.24
C ARG A 147 1.56 1.36 2.72
N ASP A 148 0.95 1.11 1.58
CA ASP A 148 -0.07 1.97 0.96
C ASP A 148 -1.52 1.58 1.31
N CYS A 149 -1.71 0.69 2.28
CA CYS A 149 -2.98 0.07 2.71
C CYS A 149 -3.59 -0.91 1.70
N SER A 150 -2.97 -1.16 0.56
CA SER A 150 -3.50 -2.08 -0.47
C SER A 150 -3.52 -3.53 0.02
N ILE A 151 -2.52 -3.93 0.81
CA ILE A 151 -2.40 -5.27 1.39
C ILE A 151 -3.55 -5.54 2.36
N GLY A 152 -3.79 -4.64 3.33
CA GLY A 152 -4.87 -4.79 4.29
C GLY A 152 -6.23 -4.80 3.61
N ALA A 153 -6.46 -3.92 2.63
CA ALA A 153 -7.71 -3.88 1.87
C ALA A 153 -7.96 -5.22 1.14
N TYR A 154 -6.95 -5.74 0.46
CA TYR A 154 -7.04 -7.04 -0.22
C TYR A 154 -7.29 -8.19 0.75
N LEU A 155 -6.51 -8.24 1.84
CA LEU A 155 -6.62 -9.27 2.88
C LEU A 155 -8.01 -9.30 3.48
N TYR A 156 -8.51 -8.15 3.97
CA TYR A 156 -9.80 -8.08 4.64
C TYR A 156 -10.97 -8.41 3.70
N ALA A 157 -10.87 -8.11 2.42
CA ALA A 157 -11.87 -8.51 1.43
C ALA A 157 -11.90 -10.03 1.18
N ARG A 158 -10.83 -10.76 1.49
CA ARG A 158 -10.72 -12.22 1.26
C ARG A 158 -10.97 -13.07 2.51
N LEU A 159 -10.77 -12.51 3.71
CA LEU A 159 -10.97 -13.22 4.97
C LEU A 159 -12.38 -13.78 5.17
N PRO A 160 -13.49 -13.16 4.69
CA PRO A 160 -14.82 -13.78 4.79
C PRO A 160 -14.91 -15.14 4.10
N ALA A 161 -14.21 -15.34 2.99
CA ALA A 161 -14.13 -16.62 2.30
C ALA A 161 -13.37 -17.69 3.11
N GLN A 162 -12.55 -17.28 4.09
CA GLN A 162 -11.83 -18.13 5.05
C GLN A 162 -12.61 -18.31 6.37
N GLY A 163 -13.89 -17.90 6.41
CA GLY A 163 -14.75 -18.03 7.58
C GLY A 163 -14.54 -16.95 8.65
N VAL A 164 -13.73 -15.91 8.39
CA VAL A 164 -13.50 -14.80 9.32
C VAL A 164 -14.49 -13.68 9.02
N ARG A 165 -15.28 -13.28 10.01
CA ARG A 165 -16.29 -12.22 9.90
C ARG A 165 -15.99 -11.00 10.74
N THR A 166 -15.18 -11.15 11.78
CA THR A 166 -14.85 -10.06 12.69
C THR A 166 -13.37 -10.14 13.05
N LEU A 167 -12.69 -9.01 12.94
CA LEU A 167 -11.34 -8.82 13.43
C LEU A 167 -11.37 -7.94 14.66
N ILE A 168 -10.64 -8.33 15.70
CA ILE A 168 -10.48 -7.57 16.95
C ILE A 168 -8.99 -7.37 17.20
N PHE A 169 -8.56 -6.14 17.40
CA PHE A 169 -7.21 -5.83 17.86
C PHE A 169 -7.27 -5.24 19.27
N ARG A 170 -6.70 -5.92 20.25
CA ARG A 170 -6.70 -5.54 21.68
C ARG A 170 -5.34 -5.05 22.19
N GLY A 171 -4.32 -5.05 21.34
CA GLY A 171 -2.98 -4.61 21.71
C GLY A 171 -2.85 -3.09 21.84
N GLN A 172 -1.77 -2.64 22.47
CA GLN A 172 -1.38 -1.23 22.37
C GLN A 172 -0.95 -0.92 20.95
N ALA A 173 -1.76 -0.16 20.23
CA ALA A 173 -1.41 0.32 18.91
C ALA A 173 -0.46 1.51 19.02
N SER A 174 0.65 1.49 18.30
CA SER A 174 1.44 2.71 18.09
C SER A 174 0.57 3.78 17.39
N GLN A 175 0.93 5.04 17.48
CA GLN A 175 0.16 6.12 16.84
C GLN A 175 -0.03 5.87 15.33
N ALA A 176 1.00 5.36 14.65
CA ALA A 176 0.95 5.02 13.23
C ALA A 176 0.00 3.84 12.96
N HIS A 177 0.01 2.81 13.81
CA HIS A 177 -0.88 1.66 13.68
C HIS A 177 -2.33 2.02 14.00
N ALA A 178 -2.59 2.85 15.01
CA ALA A 178 -3.94 3.33 15.31
C ALA A 178 -4.54 4.11 14.12
N ALA A 179 -3.76 5.01 13.50
CA ALA A 179 -4.18 5.73 12.31
C ALA A 179 -4.48 4.79 11.13
N TYR A 180 -3.68 3.76 10.95
CA TYR A 180 -3.91 2.72 9.95
C TYR A 180 -5.22 1.96 10.19
N LEU A 181 -5.47 1.49 11.43
CA LEU A 181 -6.68 0.76 11.78
C LEU A 181 -7.94 1.58 11.50
N ILE A 182 -7.95 2.87 11.89
CA ILE A 182 -9.08 3.79 11.60
C ILE A 182 -9.27 3.93 10.09
N LYS A 183 -8.21 4.15 9.34
CA LYS A 183 -8.24 4.26 7.87
C LYS A 183 -8.77 2.99 7.21
N MET A 184 -8.49 1.82 7.81
CA MET A 184 -8.96 0.53 7.35
C MET A 184 -10.38 0.19 7.82
N GLY A 185 -11.06 1.12 8.50
CA GLY A 185 -12.45 1.01 8.91
C GLY A 185 -12.68 0.19 10.17
N PHE A 186 -11.67 0.11 11.06
CA PHE A 186 -11.89 -0.37 12.42
C PHE A 186 -12.57 0.71 13.27
N ALA A 187 -13.57 0.33 14.02
CA ALA A 187 -14.17 1.15 15.08
C ALA A 187 -13.45 0.91 16.40
N GLN A 188 -13.25 1.96 17.18
CA GLN A 188 -12.70 1.82 18.53
C GLN A 188 -13.84 1.65 19.54
N GLU A 189 -13.90 0.47 20.17
CA GLU A 189 -14.95 0.12 21.12
C GLU A 189 -14.31 -0.55 22.35
N GLN A 190 -14.67 -0.09 23.55
CA GLN A 190 -14.24 -0.66 24.85
C GLN A 190 -12.74 -0.96 24.95
N GLY A 191 -11.91 -0.08 24.38
CA GLY A 191 -10.44 -0.23 24.43
C GLY A 191 -9.84 -1.22 23.39
N ALA A 192 -10.66 -1.70 22.47
CA ALA A 192 -10.25 -2.52 21.33
C ALA A 192 -10.61 -1.85 19.98
N TYR A 193 -9.94 -2.25 18.93
CA TYR A 193 -10.31 -1.89 17.56
C TYR A 193 -11.05 -3.07 16.93
N ILE A 194 -12.27 -2.85 16.46
CA ILE A 194 -13.15 -3.91 15.92
C ILE A 194 -13.49 -3.58 14.48
N LYS A 195 -13.41 -4.57 13.61
CA LYS A 195 -13.84 -4.47 12.21
C LYS A 195 -14.72 -5.65 11.85
N HIS A 196 -15.94 -5.38 11.38
CA HIS A 196 -16.81 -6.37 10.76
C HIS A 196 -16.50 -6.46 9.26
N LEU A 197 -16.30 -7.67 8.81
CA LEU A 197 -16.03 -8.01 7.42
C LEU A 197 -17.36 -8.46 6.79
N GLY A 198 -17.82 -7.68 5.82
CA GLY A 198 -19.09 -7.94 5.12
C GLY A 198 -18.92 -8.80 3.88
#